data_03f25e479e56d472bd19e06c95a6b0ec
#
_entry.id   03f25e479e56d472bd19e06c95a6b0ec
#
_cell.length_a   1.000
_cell.length_b   1.000
_cell.length_c   1.000
_cell.angle_alpha   90.00
_cell.angle_beta   90.00
_cell.angle_gamma   90.00
#
_symmetry.space_group_name_H-M   'P 1'
#
loop_
_entity.id
_entity.type
_entity.pdbx_description
1 polymer ?
#
loop_
_entity_poly.entity_id
_entity_poly.type
_entity_poly.pdbx_seq_one_letter_code
_entity_poly.pdbx_strand_id
1 'polypeptide(L)'
;VTVWANRLAVDRNLALEIQLRSVEESIANDQLISALSMLDNTAGMLVNRISENYLSRIRQDNTIGIHIFKEDDHSGVESFNNVTRTGVPISEGSRFFFLTDGNGRSTYAGTFYYWEREHGLVRMLLMVEPNSNREDHGYYSIMGRFSKPGEINIPSFYSYAKYIDDRLISYKGNY
;
A
#
# COMPACT_ATOMS: atom_id res chain seq x y z
N VAL A 1 10.62 -26.24 -8.57
CA VAL A 1 11.68 -25.29 -8.15
C VAL A 1 11.31 -23.88 -8.52
N THR A 2 10.74 -23.62 -9.72
CA THR A 2 10.40 -22.27 -10.22
C THR A 2 9.29 -21.58 -9.41
N VAL A 3 8.32 -22.33 -8.86
CA VAL A 3 7.19 -21.79 -8.09
C VAL A 3 7.63 -21.24 -6.72
N TRP A 4 8.64 -21.86 -6.10
CA TRP A 4 9.19 -21.40 -4.83
C TRP A 4 10.11 -20.18 -5.00
N ALA A 5 10.89 -20.14 -6.06
CA ALA A 5 11.75 -19.00 -6.38
C ALA A 5 10.92 -17.72 -6.65
N ASN A 6 9.81 -17.83 -7.37
CA ASN A 6 8.91 -16.70 -7.60
C ASN A 6 8.18 -16.25 -6.31
N ARG A 7 7.90 -17.16 -5.37
CA ARG A 7 7.31 -16.79 -4.06
C ARG A 7 8.31 -16.11 -3.13
N LEU A 8 9.59 -16.50 -3.19
CA LEU A 8 10.65 -15.85 -2.41
C LEU A 8 11.13 -14.53 -3.02
N ALA A 9 10.94 -14.34 -4.33
CA ALA A 9 11.28 -13.08 -5.00
C ALA A 9 10.26 -11.96 -4.76
N VAL A 10 9.08 -12.28 -4.25
CA VAL A 10 8.01 -11.32 -3.98
C VAL A 10 7.75 -11.33 -2.46
N ASP A 11 8.19 -10.29 -1.78
CA ASP A 11 8.04 -10.11 -0.31
C ASP A 11 6.57 -9.86 0.10
N ARG A 12 5.70 -10.86 -0.17
CA ARG A 12 4.30 -10.82 0.27
C ARG A 12 4.20 -11.25 1.72
N ASN A 13 3.61 -10.38 2.53
CA ASN A 13 3.33 -10.68 3.94
C ASN A 13 1.92 -11.27 4.07
N LEU A 14 1.84 -12.60 4.06
CA LEU A 14 0.55 -13.32 4.13
C LEU A 14 -0.24 -12.98 5.41
N ALA A 15 0.43 -12.78 6.55
CA ALA A 15 -0.24 -12.41 7.79
C ALA A 15 -0.90 -11.02 7.68
N LEU A 16 -0.22 -10.07 7.06
CA LEU A 16 -0.74 -8.74 6.78
C LEU A 16 -1.92 -8.82 5.78
N GLU A 17 -1.80 -9.62 4.72
CA GLU A 17 -2.86 -9.80 3.72
C GLU A 17 -4.16 -10.36 4.35
N ILE A 18 -4.04 -11.34 5.24
CA ILE A 18 -5.20 -11.89 5.97
C ILE A 18 -5.86 -10.81 6.83
N GLN A 19 -5.07 -9.97 7.50
CA GLN A 19 -5.62 -8.88 8.31
C GLN A 19 -6.29 -7.80 7.45
N LEU A 20 -5.68 -7.40 6.35
CA LEU A 20 -6.26 -6.44 5.41
C LEU A 20 -7.57 -6.97 4.82
N ARG A 21 -7.60 -8.24 4.41
CA ARG A 21 -8.81 -8.89 3.90
C ARG A 21 -9.94 -8.91 4.93
N SER A 22 -9.62 -9.14 6.20
CA SER A 22 -10.63 -9.23 7.27
C SER A 22 -11.33 -7.91 7.58
N VAL A 23 -10.73 -6.77 7.26
CA VAL A 23 -11.25 -5.44 7.61
C VAL A 23 -11.82 -4.67 6.42
N GLU A 24 -11.56 -5.09 5.18
CA GLU A 24 -11.90 -4.30 3.99
C GLU A 24 -13.41 -4.01 3.85
N GLU A 25 -14.27 -4.97 4.13
CA GLU A 25 -15.73 -4.75 4.08
C GLU A 25 -16.21 -3.82 5.20
N SER A 26 -15.59 -3.90 6.37
CA SER A 26 -15.91 -3.02 7.49
C SER A 26 -15.52 -1.58 7.18
N ILE A 27 -14.35 -1.36 6.55
CA ILE A 27 -13.91 -0.04 6.10
C ILE A 27 -14.84 0.48 4.99
N ALA A 28 -15.20 -0.36 4.02
CA ALA A 28 -16.06 0.02 2.90
C ALA A 28 -17.46 0.46 3.35
N ASN A 29 -17.99 -0.14 4.41
CA ASN A 29 -19.34 0.12 4.93
C ASN A 29 -19.38 1.08 6.12
N ASP A 30 -18.25 1.63 6.56
CA ASP A 30 -18.20 2.61 7.66
C ASP A 30 -18.76 3.96 7.20
N GLN A 31 -19.92 4.33 7.75
CA GLN A 31 -20.62 5.58 7.40
C GLN A 31 -19.81 6.83 7.74
N LEU A 32 -19.00 6.79 8.81
CA LEU A 32 -18.18 7.94 9.17
C LEU A 32 -16.98 8.09 8.22
N ILE A 33 -16.38 6.99 7.77
CA ILE A 33 -15.34 7.03 6.73
C ILE A 33 -15.93 7.59 5.44
N SER A 34 -17.12 7.12 5.05
CA SER A 34 -17.83 7.65 3.89
C SER A 34 -18.07 9.17 4.02
N ALA A 35 -18.63 9.62 5.14
CA ALA A 35 -18.91 11.05 5.37
C ALA A 35 -17.62 11.89 5.38
N LEU A 36 -16.57 11.44 6.07
CA LEU A 36 -15.30 12.16 6.12
C LEU A 36 -14.60 12.20 4.75
N SER A 37 -14.73 11.17 3.92
CA SER A 37 -14.10 11.14 2.59
C SER A 37 -14.66 12.20 1.63
N MET A 38 -15.83 12.74 1.92
CA MET A 38 -16.49 13.76 1.11
C MET A 38 -16.12 15.19 1.51
N LEU A 39 -15.59 15.37 2.72
CA LEU A 39 -15.17 16.65 3.24
C LEU A 39 -13.70 16.95 2.87
N ASP A 40 -13.38 18.23 2.76
CA ASP A 40 -12.02 18.66 2.51
C ASP A 40 -11.16 18.60 3.78
N ASN A 41 -9.86 18.36 3.59
CA ASN A 41 -8.86 18.34 4.67
C ASN A 41 -9.08 17.30 5.79
N THR A 42 -9.79 16.22 5.50
CA THR A 42 -10.11 15.16 6.48
C THR A 42 -9.16 13.96 6.47
N ALA A 43 -8.15 13.95 5.60
CA ALA A 43 -7.23 12.82 5.46
C ALA A 43 -6.60 12.37 6.80
N GLY A 44 -6.19 13.32 7.66
CA GLY A 44 -5.65 13.01 8.99
C GLY A 44 -6.67 12.34 9.91
N MET A 45 -7.93 12.76 9.87
CA MET A 45 -9.02 12.16 10.66
C MET A 45 -9.33 10.74 10.16
N LEU A 46 -9.31 10.53 8.85
CA LEU A 46 -9.50 9.22 8.23
C LEU A 46 -8.36 8.26 8.59
N VAL A 47 -7.09 8.72 8.50
CA VAL A 47 -5.93 7.93 8.92
C VAL A 47 -6.08 7.51 10.38
N ASN A 48 -6.40 8.41 11.29
CA ASN A 48 -6.57 8.09 12.70
C ASN A 48 -7.70 7.08 12.90
N ARG A 49 -8.87 7.32 12.30
CA ARG A 49 -10.02 6.41 12.44
C ARG A 49 -9.70 5.00 11.92
N ILE A 50 -9.14 4.90 10.73
CA ILE A 50 -8.82 3.60 10.13
C ILE A 50 -7.71 2.91 10.93
N SER A 51 -6.66 3.63 11.31
CA SER A 51 -5.56 3.07 12.09
C SER A 51 -5.99 2.57 13.46
N GLU A 52 -6.87 3.29 14.15
CA GLU A 52 -7.29 2.90 15.50
C GLU A 52 -8.33 1.79 15.49
N ASN A 53 -9.33 1.88 14.61
CA ASN A 53 -10.46 0.96 14.65
C ASN A 53 -10.24 -0.32 13.85
N TYR A 54 -9.47 -0.28 12.76
CA TYR A 54 -9.33 -1.40 11.84
C TYR A 54 -7.90 -1.95 11.74
N LEU A 55 -6.89 -1.08 11.86
CA LEU A 55 -5.49 -1.44 11.60
C LEU A 55 -4.60 -1.30 12.86
N SER A 56 -5.19 -1.30 14.05
CA SER A 56 -4.47 -1.08 15.31
C SER A 56 -3.33 -2.09 15.55
N ARG A 57 -3.49 -3.32 15.08
CA ARG A 57 -2.49 -4.38 15.22
C ARG A 57 -1.31 -4.24 14.27
N ILE A 58 -1.52 -3.63 13.11
CA ILE A 58 -0.50 -3.55 12.05
C ILE A 58 0.19 -2.20 11.97
N ARG A 59 -0.38 -1.15 12.59
CA ARG A 59 0.16 0.22 12.51
C ARG A 59 1.53 0.39 13.16
N GLN A 60 1.95 -0.52 14.02
CA GLN A 60 3.26 -0.47 14.66
C GLN A 60 4.39 -0.78 13.68
N ASP A 61 4.14 -1.70 12.77
CA ASP A 61 5.11 -2.20 11.80
C ASP A 61 4.87 -1.67 10.39
N ASN A 62 3.85 -0.82 10.20
CA ASN A 62 3.47 -0.31 8.90
C ASN A 62 3.10 1.18 8.96
N THR A 63 3.47 1.90 7.92
CA THR A 63 3.01 3.27 7.67
C THR A 63 1.67 3.22 6.94
N ILE A 64 0.69 3.98 7.43
CA ILE A 64 -0.65 4.05 6.86
C ILE A 64 -0.85 5.43 6.27
N GLY A 65 -1.27 5.47 5.01
CA GLY A 65 -1.56 6.70 4.30
C GLY A 65 -2.89 6.65 3.56
N ILE A 66 -3.52 7.80 3.39
CA ILE A 66 -4.80 7.92 2.70
C ILE A 66 -4.73 9.06 1.69
N HIS A 67 -5.22 8.77 0.48
CA HIS A 67 -5.45 9.76 -0.57
C HIS A 67 -6.93 9.71 -0.98
N ILE A 68 -7.50 10.88 -1.16
CA ILE A 68 -8.89 11.04 -1.60
C ILE A 68 -8.89 11.77 -2.93
N PHE A 69 -9.59 11.19 -3.88
CA PHE A 69 -9.72 11.74 -5.23
C PHE A 69 -11.19 11.97 -5.54
N LYS A 70 -11.54 13.21 -5.85
CA LYS A 70 -12.86 13.59 -6.34
C LYS A 70 -12.93 13.37 -7.85
N GLU A 71 -14.11 13.42 -8.41
CA GLU A 71 -14.34 13.10 -9.84
C GLU A 71 -13.65 14.09 -10.80
N ASP A 72 -13.45 15.32 -10.38
CA ASP A 72 -12.76 16.39 -11.10
C ASP A 72 -11.23 16.31 -11.04
N ASP A 73 -10.66 15.52 -10.14
CA ASP A 73 -9.21 15.26 -10.07
C ASP A 73 -8.77 14.17 -11.06
N HIS A 74 -8.66 14.53 -12.33
CA HIS A 74 -8.28 13.58 -13.39
C HIS A 74 -6.94 12.87 -13.14
N SER A 75 -5.95 13.56 -12.59
CA SER A 75 -4.63 12.99 -12.28
C SER A 75 -4.70 11.99 -11.14
N GLY A 76 -5.45 12.32 -10.09
CA GLY A 76 -5.68 11.45 -8.95
C GLY A 76 -6.49 10.21 -9.33
N VAL A 77 -7.52 10.39 -10.15
CA VAL A 77 -8.35 9.28 -10.67
C VAL A 77 -7.51 8.33 -11.53
N GLU A 78 -6.61 8.86 -12.38
CA GLU A 78 -5.72 8.02 -13.17
C GLU A 78 -4.74 7.22 -12.27
N SER A 79 -4.17 7.86 -11.26
CA SER A 79 -3.32 7.21 -10.26
C SER A 79 -4.05 6.10 -9.51
N PHE A 80 -5.29 6.35 -9.10
CA PHE A 80 -6.14 5.36 -8.45
C PHE A 80 -6.43 4.16 -9.38
N ASN A 81 -6.79 4.42 -10.63
CA ASN A 81 -7.05 3.38 -11.63
C ASN A 81 -5.78 2.59 -11.97
N ASN A 82 -4.61 3.21 -11.92
CA ASN A 82 -3.34 2.53 -12.15
C ASN A 82 -3.09 1.45 -11.10
N VAL A 83 -3.46 1.67 -9.84
CA VAL A 83 -3.35 0.67 -8.77
C VAL A 83 -4.12 -0.60 -9.12
N THR A 84 -5.36 -0.47 -9.58
CA THR A 84 -6.18 -1.64 -9.95
C THR A 84 -5.70 -2.34 -11.23
N ARG A 85 -5.04 -1.60 -12.12
CA ARG A 85 -4.52 -2.13 -13.39
C ARG A 85 -3.19 -2.85 -13.22
N THR A 86 -2.30 -2.35 -12.37
CA THR A 86 -0.94 -2.88 -12.21
C THR A 86 -0.76 -3.74 -10.97
N GLY A 87 -1.61 -3.55 -9.96
CA GLY A 87 -1.56 -4.30 -8.71
C GLY A 87 -2.09 -5.73 -8.85
N VAL A 88 -1.57 -6.60 -8.02
CA VAL A 88 -2.05 -7.98 -7.90
C VAL A 88 -3.02 -8.05 -6.71
N PRO A 89 -4.29 -8.43 -6.91
CA PRO A 89 -5.22 -8.60 -5.79
C PRO A 89 -4.66 -9.54 -4.73
N ILE A 90 -4.78 -9.21 -3.45
CA ILE A 90 -4.29 -10.08 -2.37
C ILE A 90 -5.07 -11.40 -2.29
N SER A 91 -6.35 -11.37 -2.69
CA SER A 91 -7.21 -12.53 -2.89
C SER A 91 -8.28 -12.22 -3.93
N GLU A 92 -8.98 -13.22 -4.39
CA GLU A 92 -10.10 -13.04 -5.32
C GLU A 92 -11.17 -12.12 -4.73
N GLY A 93 -11.56 -11.08 -5.49
CA GLY A 93 -12.54 -10.09 -5.07
C GLY A 93 -12.10 -9.14 -3.97
N SER A 94 -10.82 -9.12 -3.59
CA SER A 94 -10.31 -8.19 -2.60
C SER A 94 -10.23 -6.76 -3.14
N ARG A 95 -10.45 -5.80 -2.25
CA ARG A 95 -10.23 -4.37 -2.50
C ARG A 95 -8.76 -3.98 -2.33
N PHE A 96 -7.95 -4.85 -1.72
CA PHE A 96 -6.52 -4.63 -1.55
C PHE A 96 -5.71 -5.27 -2.66
N PHE A 97 -4.74 -4.53 -3.14
CA PHE A 97 -3.78 -4.92 -4.16
C PHE A 97 -2.37 -4.86 -3.59
N PHE A 98 -1.58 -5.85 -3.95
CA PHE A 98 -0.15 -5.86 -3.72
C PHE A 98 0.54 -5.16 -4.89
N LEU A 99 1.41 -4.22 -4.57
CA LEU A 99 2.19 -3.45 -5.52
C LEU A 99 3.67 -3.61 -5.20
N THR A 100 4.49 -3.69 -6.25
CA THR A 100 5.94 -3.66 -6.13
C THR A 100 6.47 -2.56 -7.02
N ASP A 101 7.28 -1.67 -6.47
CA ASP A 101 7.97 -0.68 -7.27
C ASP A 101 9.20 -1.28 -7.98
N GLY A 102 9.80 -0.53 -8.92
CA GLY A 102 11.01 -0.95 -9.63
C GLY A 102 12.22 -1.19 -8.73
N ASN A 103 12.17 -0.75 -7.47
CA ASN A 103 13.21 -0.94 -6.46
C ASN A 103 12.93 -2.15 -5.54
N GLY A 104 11.82 -2.86 -5.80
CA GLY A 104 11.41 -4.03 -5.05
C GLY A 104 10.80 -3.73 -3.68
N ARG A 105 10.35 -2.49 -3.44
CA ARG A 105 9.53 -2.17 -2.29
C ARG A 105 8.13 -2.71 -2.49
N SER A 106 7.60 -3.32 -1.46
CA SER A 106 6.26 -3.88 -1.44
C SER A 106 5.32 -2.95 -0.71
N THR A 107 4.18 -2.66 -1.31
CA THR A 107 3.13 -1.82 -0.73
C THR A 107 1.78 -2.48 -0.96
N TYR A 108 0.88 -2.34 -0.01
CA TYR A 108 -0.50 -2.75 -0.17
C TYR A 108 -1.38 -1.51 -0.35
N ALA A 109 -2.23 -1.54 -1.36
CA ALA A 109 -3.13 -0.43 -1.69
C ALA A 109 -4.57 -0.91 -1.69
N GLY A 110 -5.39 -0.37 -0.79
CA GLY A 110 -6.83 -0.61 -0.72
C GLY A 110 -7.59 0.43 -1.52
N THR A 111 -8.51 -0.01 -2.36
CA THR A 111 -9.34 0.87 -3.21
C THR A 111 -10.77 0.86 -2.72
N PHE A 112 -11.26 2.03 -2.33
CA PHE A 112 -12.61 2.21 -1.81
C PHE A 112 -13.34 3.28 -2.59
N TYR A 113 -14.66 3.08 -2.78
CA TYR A 113 -15.53 3.98 -3.50
C TYR A 113 -16.68 4.39 -2.60
N TYR A 114 -16.94 5.72 -2.56
CA TYR A 114 -18.06 6.29 -1.85
C TYR A 114 -18.85 7.18 -2.81
N TRP A 115 -20.16 7.16 -2.70
CA TRP A 115 -21.03 7.93 -3.58
C TRP A 115 -21.86 8.94 -2.78
N GLU A 116 -21.87 10.17 -3.24
CA GLU A 116 -22.76 11.21 -2.73
C GLU A 116 -23.43 11.98 -3.87
N ARG A 117 -24.66 12.45 -3.59
CA ARG A 117 -25.49 13.15 -4.59
C ARG A 117 -24.85 14.44 -5.08
N GLU A 118 -24.20 15.20 -4.19
CA GLU A 118 -23.65 16.54 -4.50
C GLU A 118 -22.21 16.47 -5.05
N HIS A 119 -21.41 15.50 -4.62
CA HIS A 119 -19.98 15.40 -4.94
C HIS A 119 -19.65 14.26 -5.92
N GLY A 120 -20.65 13.45 -6.31
CA GLY A 120 -20.44 12.35 -7.23
C GLY A 120 -19.64 11.19 -6.60
N LEU A 121 -18.80 10.54 -7.39
CA LEU A 121 -18.00 9.41 -6.96
C LEU A 121 -16.67 9.87 -6.35
N VAL A 122 -16.52 9.58 -5.06
CA VAL A 122 -15.27 9.80 -4.32
C VAL A 122 -14.49 8.48 -4.24
N ARG A 123 -13.19 8.54 -4.53
CA ARG A 123 -12.27 7.41 -4.48
C ARG A 123 -11.30 7.61 -3.32
N MET A 124 -11.21 6.62 -2.44
CA MET A 124 -10.22 6.62 -1.36
C MET A 124 -9.19 5.51 -1.61
N LEU A 125 -7.93 5.89 -1.64
CA LEU A 125 -6.78 4.99 -1.72
C LEU A 125 -6.14 4.89 -0.33
N LEU A 126 -6.18 3.70 0.25
CA LEU A 126 -5.57 3.38 1.54
C LEU A 126 -4.25 2.65 1.29
N MET A 127 -3.15 3.29 1.63
CA MET A 127 -1.81 2.75 1.47
C MET A 127 -1.31 2.16 2.79
N VAL A 128 -0.77 0.95 2.74
CA VAL A 128 -0.14 0.27 3.87
C VAL A 128 1.25 -0.17 3.45
N GLU A 129 2.25 0.48 4.00
CA GLU A 129 3.65 0.26 3.68
C GLU A 129 4.37 -0.33 4.88
N PRO A 130 5.05 -1.49 4.74
CA PRO A 130 5.91 -2.01 5.80
C PRO A 130 6.98 -0.99 6.19
N ASN A 131 7.18 -0.76 7.47
CA ASN A 131 8.23 0.11 7.97
C ASN A 131 9.60 -0.53 7.69
N SER A 132 10.19 -0.22 6.54
CA SER A 132 11.61 -0.43 6.33
C SER A 132 12.34 0.69 7.05
N ASN A 133 13.11 0.35 8.11
CA ASN A 133 13.89 1.29 8.93
C ASN A 133 13.97 2.74 8.42
N ARG A 134 13.25 3.60 9.10
CA ARG A 134 13.43 5.05 9.30
C ARG A 134 14.40 5.76 8.35
N GLU A 135 14.02 6.06 7.15
CA GLU A 135 14.52 7.17 6.33
C GLU A 135 14.16 6.88 4.87
N ASP A 136 12.98 7.15 4.48
CA ASP A 136 12.55 7.83 3.25
C ASP A 136 11.11 7.52 2.89
N HIS A 137 10.41 8.56 2.58
CA HIS A 137 8.99 8.62 2.29
C HIS A 137 8.58 7.81 1.05
N GLY A 138 8.15 6.55 1.23
CA GLY A 138 7.68 5.65 0.16
C GLY A 138 6.42 6.11 -0.60
N TYR A 139 5.75 7.14 -0.07
CA TYR A 139 4.53 7.72 -0.62
C TYR A 139 4.62 8.19 -2.07
N TYR A 140 5.80 8.63 -2.50
CA TYR A 140 5.97 9.27 -3.81
C TYR A 140 6.32 8.31 -4.95
N SER A 141 6.72 7.08 -4.67
CA SER A 141 7.15 6.14 -5.73
C SER A 141 5.97 5.60 -6.53
N ILE A 142 4.83 5.37 -5.89
CA ILE A 142 3.62 4.85 -6.55
C ILE A 142 2.93 5.94 -7.39
N MET A 143 3.08 7.20 -6.99
CA MET A 143 2.51 8.36 -7.69
C MET A 143 3.42 8.92 -8.80
N GLY A 144 4.49 8.21 -9.18
CA GLY A 144 5.30 8.52 -10.37
C GLY A 144 6.41 9.54 -10.18
N ARG A 145 6.90 9.77 -8.95
CA ARG A 145 8.09 10.62 -8.72
C ARG A 145 9.18 9.85 -7.97
N PHE A 146 10.33 9.80 -8.59
CA PHE A 146 11.55 9.05 -8.26
C PHE A 146 11.97 9.15 -6.79
N SER A 147 12.20 8.00 -6.16
CA SER A 147 12.81 7.89 -4.83
C SER A 147 14.05 7.00 -4.86
N LYS A 148 15.01 7.32 -4.00
CA LYS A 148 16.27 6.59 -3.84
C LYS A 148 16.04 5.22 -3.20
N PRO A 149 16.90 4.20 -3.43
CA PRO A 149 16.71 2.86 -2.93
C PRO A 149 16.76 2.80 -1.39
N GLY A 150 15.74 2.19 -0.78
CA GLY A 150 15.67 1.93 0.65
C GLY A 150 16.05 0.49 1.01
N GLU A 151 16.64 0.31 2.17
CA GLU A 151 17.12 -0.99 2.66
C GLU A 151 15.97 -1.85 3.22
N ILE A 152 15.97 -3.12 2.86
CA ILE A 152 15.08 -4.14 3.45
C ILE A 152 15.62 -4.50 4.84
N ASN A 153 14.78 -4.45 5.88
CA ASN A 153 15.19 -4.88 7.22
C ASN A 153 15.22 -6.40 7.33
N ILE A 154 16.35 -6.98 6.94
CA ILE A 154 16.62 -8.41 7.11
C ILE A 154 17.27 -8.62 8.48
N PRO A 155 16.85 -9.64 9.25
CA PRO A 155 17.48 -9.96 10.52
C PRO A 155 19.02 -10.03 10.38
N SER A 156 19.74 -9.57 11.40
CA SER A 156 21.20 -9.40 11.37
C SER A 156 22.01 -10.65 11.06
N PHE A 157 21.39 -11.81 11.16
CA PHE A 157 22.02 -13.12 10.90
C PHE A 157 21.85 -13.63 9.45
N TYR A 158 21.12 -12.87 8.57
CA TYR A 158 21.03 -13.20 7.15
C TYR A 158 21.93 -12.30 6.31
N SER A 159 22.64 -12.92 5.39
CA SER A 159 23.30 -12.24 4.27
C SER A 159 22.47 -12.42 3.01
N TYR A 160 22.28 -11.38 2.24
CA TYR A 160 21.58 -11.45 0.96
C TYR A 160 22.21 -10.56 -0.09
N ALA A 161 22.01 -10.92 -1.35
CA ALA A 161 22.32 -10.08 -2.50
C ALA A 161 21.15 -10.11 -3.48
N LYS A 162 20.70 -8.95 -3.89
CA LYS A 162 19.59 -8.77 -4.85
C LYS A 162 20.17 -8.32 -6.20
N TYR A 163 19.84 -9.08 -7.24
CA TYR A 163 20.21 -8.78 -8.62
C TYR A 163 18.96 -8.48 -9.45
N ILE A 164 19.05 -7.50 -10.32
CA ILE A 164 18.05 -7.20 -11.36
C ILE A 164 18.84 -7.05 -12.68
N ASP A 165 18.46 -7.81 -13.70
CA ASP A 165 19.15 -7.86 -15.00
C ASP A 165 20.68 -8.04 -14.86
N ASP A 166 21.08 -9.02 -14.06
CA ASP A 166 22.48 -9.36 -13.72
C ASP A 166 23.27 -8.24 -13.03
N ARG A 167 22.62 -7.18 -12.57
CA ARG A 167 23.25 -6.10 -11.78
C ARG A 167 22.89 -6.24 -10.31
N LEU A 168 23.91 -6.19 -9.46
CA LEU A 168 23.74 -6.14 -8.01
C LEU A 168 23.08 -4.81 -7.62
N ILE A 169 21.86 -4.88 -7.06
CA ILE A 169 21.06 -3.72 -6.66
C ILE A 169 21.23 -3.43 -5.17
N SER A 170 21.21 -4.46 -4.34
CA SER A 170 21.44 -4.32 -2.91
C SER A 170 22.05 -5.59 -2.32
N TYR A 171 22.79 -5.42 -1.23
CA TYR A 171 23.35 -6.54 -0.47
C TYR A 171 23.45 -6.18 1.02
N LYS A 172 23.46 -7.21 1.85
CA LYS A 172 23.74 -7.12 3.29
C LYS A 172 24.55 -8.33 3.72
N GLY A 173 25.59 -8.10 4.52
CA GLY A 173 26.51 -9.14 4.99
C GLY A 173 27.89 -9.04 4.34
N ASN A 174 28.82 -9.92 4.76
CA ASN A 174 30.14 -10.01 4.16
C ASN A 174 30.06 -10.87 2.88
N TYR A 175 30.26 -10.24 1.75
CA TYR A 175 30.49 -10.86 0.45
C TYR A 175 31.91 -10.60 0.03
#